data_8ef05aeade089409cb6b7dceeacbf6c5
#
_entry.id   8ef05aeade089409cb6b7dceeacbf6c5
#
_cell.length_a   1.000
_cell.length_b   1.000
_cell.length_c   1.000
_cell.angle_alpha   90.00
_cell.angle_beta   90.00
_cell.angle_gamma   90.00
#
_symmetry.space_group_name_H-M   'P 1'
#
loop_
_entity.id
_entity.type
_entity.pdbx_description
1 polymer ?
#
loop_
_entity_poly.entity_id
_entity_poly.type
_entity_poly.pdbx_seq_one_letter_code
_entity_poly.pdbx_strand_id
1 'polypeptide(L)'
;GHLVGDDVLIRIAKVLAENIRDTDTLGRWGGEEFLLILPHTDLDQACALAEKLRKSIAQETIPVVGQKTSSFGVTTYCPGDNVTNLIARSDEALYEAKKMGRNRVQAKVMNVE
;
A
#
# COMPACT_ATOMS: atom_id res chain seq x y z
N GLY A 1 -3.43 25.78 -10.99
CA GLY A 1 -3.29 25.35 -9.61
C GLY A 1 -3.52 23.86 -9.45
N HIS A 2 -3.16 23.34 -8.31
CA HIS A 2 -3.40 21.94 -8.01
C HIS A 2 -4.88 21.68 -7.76
N LEU A 3 -5.32 20.52 -8.22
CA LEU A 3 -6.60 19.97 -7.77
C LEU A 3 -6.44 19.45 -6.34
N VAL A 4 -7.51 19.50 -5.57
CA VAL A 4 -7.52 19.00 -4.18
C VAL A 4 -7.07 17.53 -4.13
N GLY A 5 -7.47 16.73 -5.12
CA GLY A 5 -7.04 15.33 -5.23
C GLY A 5 -5.53 15.16 -5.38
N ASP A 6 -4.86 16.10 -6.09
CA ASP A 6 -3.40 16.07 -6.22
C ASP A 6 -2.72 16.35 -4.88
N ASP A 7 -3.25 17.27 -4.09
CA ASP A 7 -2.73 17.56 -2.76
C ASP A 7 -2.85 16.35 -1.83
N VAL A 8 -3.95 15.61 -1.91
CA VAL A 8 -4.14 14.38 -1.16
C VAL A 8 -3.06 13.36 -1.53
N LEU A 9 -2.83 13.14 -2.82
CA LEU A 9 -1.84 12.17 -3.29
C LEU A 9 -0.42 12.56 -2.90
N ILE A 10 -0.08 13.84 -2.99
CA ILE A 10 1.24 14.34 -2.58
C ILE A 10 1.45 14.08 -1.08
N ARG A 11 0.44 14.37 -0.27
CA ARG A 11 0.53 14.17 1.18
C ARG A 11 0.67 12.69 1.55
N ILE A 12 -0.10 11.84 0.90
CA ILE A 12 -0.01 10.38 1.10
C ILE A 12 1.36 9.88 0.69
N ALA A 13 1.86 10.27 -0.47
CA ALA A 13 3.19 9.89 -0.94
C ALA A 13 4.28 10.28 0.06
N LYS A 14 4.17 11.46 0.64
CA LYS A 14 5.11 11.93 1.65
C LYS A 14 5.09 11.04 2.91
N VAL A 15 3.91 10.70 3.41
CA VAL A 15 3.77 9.81 4.57
C VAL A 15 4.39 8.45 4.26
N LEU A 16 4.12 7.89 3.08
CA LEU A 16 4.68 6.61 2.67
C LEU A 16 6.22 6.68 2.63
N ALA A 17 6.77 7.71 1.97
CA ALA A 17 8.21 7.85 1.80
C ALA A 17 8.95 8.04 3.12
N GLU A 18 8.35 8.73 4.08
CA GLU A 18 8.96 8.98 5.39
C GLU A 18 9.03 7.75 6.28
N ASN A 19 8.27 6.70 5.97
CA ASN A 19 8.11 5.52 6.82
C ASN A 19 8.74 4.25 6.24
N ILE A 20 9.45 4.34 5.13
CA ILE A 20 10.11 3.20 4.51
C ILE A 20 11.63 3.37 4.55
N ARG A 21 12.35 2.25 4.32
CA ARG A 21 13.82 2.24 4.32
C ARG A 21 14.37 2.70 2.98
N ASP A 22 15.63 3.11 2.96
CA ASP A 22 16.32 3.49 1.72
C ASP A 22 16.36 2.37 0.69
N THR A 23 16.35 1.11 1.16
CA THR A 23 16.34 -0.07 0.29
C THR A 23 14.95 -0.40 -0.26
N ASP A 24 13.91 0.19 0.30
CA ASP A 24 12.54 0.00 -0.18
C ASP A 24 12.27 0.93 -1.36
N THR A 25 11.38 0.52 -2.24
CA THR A 25 11.00 1.32 -3.40
C THR A 25 9.53 1.71 -3.31
N LEU A 26 9.27 2.98 -3.52
CA LEU A 26 7.93 3.54 -3.62
C LEU A 26 7.74 4.06 -5.03
N GLY A 27 6.67 3.64 -5.69
CA GLY A 27 6.32 4.15 -7.01
C GLY A 27 4.83 4.43 -7.09
N ARG A 28 4.45 5.33 -7.97
CA ARG A 28 3.05 5.54 -8.30
C ARG A 28 2.68 4.53 -9.38
N TRP A 29 1.70 3.70 -9.09
CA TRP A 29 1.33 2.61 -9.98
C TRP A 29 0.31 3.05 -11.03
N GLY A 30 -0.62 3.90 -10.65
CA GLY A 30 -1.61 4.44 -11.57
C GLY A 30 -2.75 5.10 -10.81
N GLY A 31 -3.39 6.10 -11.39
CA GLY A 31 -4.48 6.80 -10.73
C GLY A 31 -4.09 7.26 -9.33
N GLU A 32 -4.76 6.74 -8.33
CA GLU A 32 -4.49 7.02 -6.91
C GLU A 32 -3.77 5.87 -6.20
N GLU A 33 -3.23 4.91 -6.94
CA GLU A 33 -2.56 3.73 -6.38
C GLU A 33 -1.05 3.91 -6.32
N PHE A 34 -0.45 3.38 -5.26
CA PHE A 34 0.99 3.30 -5.06
C PHE A 34 1.42 1.85 -4.95
N LEU A 35 2.66 1.58 -5.34
CA LEU A 35 3.29 0.28 -5.19
C LEU A 35 4.51 0.42 -4.31
N LEU A 36 4.62 -0.46 -3.31
CA LEU A 36 5.77 -0.55 -2.43
C LEU A 36 6.46 -1.90 -2.64
N ILE A 37 7.75 -1.87 -2.84
CA ILE A 37 8.58 -3.07 -2.95
C ILE A 37 9.55 -3.08 -1.77
N LEU A 38 9.47 -4.14 -0.96
CA LEU A 38 10.17 -4.24 0.31
C LEU A 38 11.15 -5.42 0.28
N PRO A 39 12.41 -5.20 -0.17
CA PRO A 39 13.41 -6.26 -0.19
C PRO A 39 13.68 -6.82 1.20
N HIS A 40 13.98 -8.11 1.28
CA HIS A 40 14.35 -8.79 2.53
C HIS A 40 13.33 -8.60 3.65
N THR A 41 12.05 -8.63 3.29
CA THR A 41 10.94 -8.39 4.23
C THR A 41 9.96 -9.55 4.10
N ASP A 42 9.67 -10.23 5.19
CA ASP A 42 8.68 -11.30 5.17
C ASP A 42 7.25 -10.74 5.20
N LEU A 43 6.27 -11.63 5.05
CA LEU A 43 4.87 -11.22 4.99
C LEU A 43 4.42 -10.52 6.26
N ASP A 44 4.78 -11.05 7.43
CA ASP A 44 4.37 -10.46 8.71
C ASP A 44 4.95 -9.07 8.89
N GLN A 45 6.21 -8.87 8.53
CA GLN A 45 6.86 -7.57 8.58
C GLN A 45 6.24 -6.59 7.59
N ALA A 46 5.90 -7.05 6.40
CA ALA A 46 5.24 -6.22 5.38
C ALA A 46 3.84 -5.80 5.84
N CYS A 47 3.08 -6.71 6.42
CA CYS A 47 1.76 -6.40 6.97
C CYS A 47 1.86 -5.42 8.14
N ALA A 48 2.85 -5.57 9.00
CA ALA A 48 3.06 -4.65 10.12
C ALA A 48 3.39 -3.24 9.63
N LEU A 49 4.24 -3.13 8.59
CA LEU A 49 4.53 -1.84 7.98
C LEU A 49 3.27 -1.24 7.34
N ALA A 50 2.52 -2.04 6.58
CA ALA A 50 1.29 -1.57 5.95
C ALA A 50 0.29 -1.05 6.98
N GLU A 51 0.14 -1.72 8.12
CA GLU A 51 -0.74 -1.27 9.21
C GLU A 51 -0.25 0.05 9.81
N LYS A 52 1.06 0.19 10.01
CA LYS A 52 1.66 1.44 10.46
C LYS A 52 1.37 2.58 9.47
N LEU A 53 1.54 2.33 8.18
CA LEU A 53 1.28 3.31 7.13
C LEU A 53 -0.21 3.69 7.10
N ARG A 54 -1.09 2.70 7.21
CA ARG A 54 -2.53 2.94 7.24
C ARG A 54 -2.91 3.89 8.38
N LYS A 55 -2.39 3.62 9.57
CA LYS A 55 -2.65 4.46 10.75
C LYS A 55 -2.07 5.86 10.57
N SER A 56 -0.86 5.98 10.05
CA SER A 56 -0.21 7.26 9.82
C SER A 56 -0.98 8.12 8.82
N ILE A 57 -1.47 7.53 7.74
CA ILE A 57 -2.28 8.23 6.74
C ILE A 57 -3.60 8.68 7.36
N ALA A 58 -4.26 7.83 8.14
CA ALA A 58 -5.53 8.16 8.76
C ALA A 58 -5.42 9.31 9.78
N GLN A 59 -4.24 9.51 10.37
CA GLN A 59 -3.99 10.59 11.33
C GLN A 59 -3.63 11.91 10.66
N GLU A 60 -3.33 11.90 9.39
CA GLU A 60 -2.92 13.08 8.64
C GLU A 60 -4.12 14.00 8.43
N THR A 61 -3.99 15.29 8.77
CA THR A 61 -5.01 16.28 8.46
C THR A 61 -4.61 16.98 7.18
N ILE A 62 -5.37 16.76 6.13
CA ILE A 62 -5.10 17.31 4.81
C ILE A 62 -5.95 18.55 4.61
N PRO A 63 -5.37 19.71 4.26
CA PRO A 63 -6.14 20.92 4.05
C PRO A 63 -7.31 20.72 3.09
N VAL A 64 -8.46 21.31 3.41
CA VAL A 64 -9.72 21.26 2.67
C VAL A 64 -10.48 19.94 2.81
N VAL A 65 -9.80 18.78 2.72
CA VAL A 65 -10.47 17.48 2.72
C VAL A 65 -10.52 16.79 4.08
N GLY A 66 -9.69 17.23 5.04
CA GLY A 66 -9.63 16.62 6.36
C GLY A 66 -8.85 15.31 6.34
N GLN A 67 -9.34 14.31 7.05
CA GLN A 67 -8.67 13.00 7.15
C GLN A 67 -9.13 12.07 6.05
N LYS A 68 -8.20 11.25 5.56
CA LYS A 68 -8.45 10.21 4.57
C LYS A 68 -7.96 8.89 5.09
N THR A 69 -8.51 7.81 4.60
CA THR A 69 -8.04 6.47 4.91
C THR A 69 -7.46 5.80 3.68
N SER A 70 -6.72 4.73 3.89
CA SER A 70 -6.11 3.96 2.81
C SER A 70 -6.32 2.47 3.04
N SER A 71 -6.32 1.74 1.94
CA SER A 71 -6.41 0.28 1.94
C SER A 71 -5.12 -0.29 1.36
N PHE A 72 -4.71 -1.43 1.86
CA PHE A 72 -3.45 -2.07 1.46
C PHE A 72 -3.68 -3.53 1.11
N GLY A 73 -3.13 -3.93 -0.03
CA GLY A 73 -3.00 -5.34 -0.38
C GLY A 73 -1.54 -5.74 -0.25
N VAL A 74 -1.27 -6.81 0.45
CA VAL A 74 0.10 -7.25 0.75
C VAL A 74 0.29 -8.69 0.30
N THR A 75 1.42 -8.95 -0.33
CA THR A 75 1.83 -10.31 -0.67
C THR A 75 3.34 -10.45 -0.51
N THR A 76 3.83 -11.66 -0.61
CA THR A 76 5.27 -11.94 -0.58
C THR A 76 5.65 -12.83 -1.76
N TYR A 77 6.91 -12.74 -2.16
CA TYR A 77 7.46 -13.58 -3.22
C TYR A 77 7.42 -15.05 -2.80
N CYS A 78 7.01 -15.89 -3.72
CA CYS A 78 7.03 -17.33 -3.59
C CYS A 78 7.81 -17.92 -4.77
N PRO A 79 8.63 -18.98 -4.56
CA PRO A 79 9.33 -19.60 -5.69
C PRO A 79 8.38 -19.93 -6.83
N GLY A 80 8.76 -19.55 -8.03
CA GLY A 80 7.93 -19.67 -9.22
C GLY A 80 7.17 -18.39 -9.60
N ASP A 81 7.14 -17.39 -8.73
CA ASP A 81 6.54 -16.09 -9.07
C ASP A 81 7.38 -15.35 -10.11
N ASN A 82 6.70 -14.70 -11.02
CA ASN A 82 7.27 -13.62 -11.81
C ASN A 82 6.66 -12.29 -11.32
N VAL A 83 7.11 -11.19 -11.86
CA VAL A 83 6.63 -9.86 -11.47
C VAL A 83 5.13 -9.72 -11.69
N THR A 84 4.63 -10.23 -12.81
CA THR A 84 3.20 -10.17 -13.15
C THR A 84 2.34 -10.89 -12.12
N ASN A 85 2.74 -12.11 -11.73
CA ASN A 85 2.00 -12.91 -10.74
C ASN A 85 2.00 -12.23 -9.37
N LEU A 86 3.15 -11.68 -8.99
CA LEU A 86 3.33 -11.05 -7.70
C LEU A 86 2.43 -9.81 -7.57
N ILE A 87 2.45 -8.95 -8.59
CA ILE A 87 1.62 -7.74 -8.61
C ILE A 87 0.14 -8.12 -8.66
N ALA A 88 -0.24 -9.09 -9.49
CA ALA A 88 -1.64 -9.53 -9.57
C ALA A 88 -2.16 -10.01 -8.22
N ARG A 89 -1.33 -10.74 -7.46
CA ARG A 89 -1.73 -11.24 -6.15
C ARG A 89 -1.91 -10.11 -5.13
N SER A 90 -1.04 -9.10 -5.16
CA SER A 90 -1.21 -7.91 -4.31
C SER A 90 -2.45 -7.10 -4.69
N ASP A 91 -2.77 -7.01 -5.98
CA ASP A 91 -3.98 -6.35 -6.46
C ASP A 91 -5.24 -7.08 -5.99
N GLU A 92 -5.23 -8.42 -6.01
CA GLU A 92 -6.35 -9.21 -5.50
C GLU A 92 -6.56 -8.96 -4.01
N ALA A 93 -5.48 -8.88 -3.23
CA ALA A 93 -5.55 -8.56 -1.81
C ALA A 93 -6.11 -7.16 -1.58
N LEU A 94 -5.69 -6.18 -2.38
CA LEU A 94 -6.21 -4.82 -2.30
C LEU A 94 -7.70 -4.76 -2.64
N TYR A 95 -8.13 -5.48 -3.66
CA TYR A 95 -9.52 -5.59 -4.02
C TYR A 95 -10.36 -6.14 -2.86
N GLU A 96 -9.86 -7.19 -2.20
CA GLU A 96 -10.52 -7.75 -1.03
C GLU A 96 -10.61 -6.73 0.12
N ALA A 97 -9.54 -5.97 0.38
CA ALA A 97 -9.55 -4.92 1.40
C ALA A 97 -10.64 -3.88 1.11
N LYS A 98 -10.75 -3.44 -0.13
CA LYS A 98 -11.76 -2.47 -0.54
C LYS A 98 -13.17 -3.04 -0.43
N LYS A 99 -13.35 -4.30 -0.79
CA LYS A 99 -14.63 -5.00 -0.72
C LYS A 99 -15.09 -5.21 0.72
N MET A 100 -14.15 -5.44 1.64
CA MET A 100 -14.44 -5.67 3.05
C MET A 100 -14.71 -4.39 3.86
N GLY A 101 -14.69 -3.24 3.22
CA GLY A 101 -15.01 -1.97 3.88
C GLY A 101 -13.91 -0.92 3.86
N ARG A 102 -12.81 -1.14 3.13
CA ARG A 102 -11.69 -0.20 3.01
C ARG A 102 -11.00 0.02 4.36
N ASN A 103 -10.05 0.93 4.42
CA ASN A 103 -9.33 1.31 5.64
C ASN A 103 -8.81 0.10 6.39
N ARG A 104 -8.05 -0.74 5.69
CA ARG A 104 -7.51 -1.98 6.26
C ARG A 104 -6.37 -2.53 5.42
N VAL A 105 -5.64 -3.44 6.03
CA VAL A 105 -4.61 -4.24 5.36
C VAL A 105 -5.15 -5.64 5.14
N GLN A 106 -5.02 -6.13 3.92
CA GLN A 106 -5.39 -7.48 3.56
C GLN A 106 -4.19 -8.16 2.91
N ALA A 107 -3.88 -9.37 3.33
CA ALA A 107 -2.78 -10.14 2.76
C ALA A 107 -3.31 -11.30 1.94
N LYS A 108 -2.54 -11.69 0.93
CA LYS A 108 -2.83 -12.86 0.14
C LYS A 108 -1.51 -13.56 -0.21
N VAL A 109 -1.45 -14.86 0.00
CA VAL A 109 -0.28 -15.67 -0.34
C VAL A 109 -0.64 -16.63 -1.45
N MET A 110 0.39 -17.15 -2.13
CA MET A 110 0.18 -18.21 -3.11
C MET A 110 -0.30 -19.46 -2.40
N ASN A 111 -1.42 -20.04 -2.88
CA ASN A 111 -1.87 -21.33 -2.40
C ASN A 111 -0.97 -22.42 -2.98
N VAL A 112 -0.31 -23.16 -2.09
CA VAL A 112 0.49 -24.32 -2.45
C VAL A 112 -0.23 -25.55 -1.94
N GLU A 113 -0.65 -26.38 -2.85
CA GLU A 113 -1.27 -27.66 -2.47
C GLU A 113 -0.19 -28.76 -2.38
#